data_37a8a3387ed906ec1dbbec07c9302e98
#
_entry.id   37a8a3387ed906ec1dbbec07c9302e98
#
_cell.length_a   1.000
_cell.length_b   1.000
_cell.length_c   1.000
_cell.angle_alpha   90.00
_cell.angle_beta   90.00
_cell.angle_gamma   90.00
#
_symmetry.space_group_name_H-M   'P 1'
#
loop_
_entity.id
_entity.type
_entity.pdbx_description
1 polymer ?
#
loop_
_entity_poly.entity_id
_entity_poly.type
_entity_poly.pdbx_seq_one_letter_code
_entity_poly.pdbx_strand_id
1 'polypeptide(L)'
;LSGSLTWQVLAKLDSNNQLSEIYMSKVPYHSFAYDNDKSLVNFTNNLDNIYEIAKPQSAEKVIFNKLNSLGNGEGHILAQAFDQMRGHIYGGVQQRIKSTSDILTGEMNGLRSDRNVSKDSNKFKAFGQRNEFKTDTAGMPDWYSNAGGFAFVHEDETVRLGQSSGWSAGVVNNYFTFKDLSKSYENQAMAKVGVFKTIPLDANGTFVLSLGGDGFFGRNDMKRRFWVVDQEFRAKASYYSYGAGLNAGLEKAFVINDGFSIVPNVGIRAEYGRFSSIHE
;
A
#
# COMPACT_ATOMS: atom_id res chain seq x y z
N LEU A 1 -24.12 -27.21 31.80
CA LEU A 1 -22.73 -27.25 31.35
C LEU A 1 -22.48 -26.04 30.49
N SER A 2 -21.63 -25.12 30.92
CA SER A 2 -21.27 -23.94 30.11
C SER A 2 -20.04 -24.28 29.28
N GLY A 3 -20.18 -24.23 27.95
CA GLY A 3 -19.07 -24.23 27.02
C GLY A 3 -18.57 -22.79 26.75
N SER A 4 -17.48 -22.66 26.01
CA SER A 4 -17.10 -21.39 25.40
C SER A 4 -17.76 -21.28 24.01
N LEU A 5 -17.63 -20.11 23.37
CA LEU A 5 -18.14 -19.91 22.02
C LEU A 5 -17.57 -20.94 21.02
N THR A 6 -16.30 -21.31 21.17
CA THR A 6 -15.56 -22.19 20.26
C THR A 6 -15.41 -23.63 20.76
N TRP A 7 -16.03 -23.97 21.90
CA TRP A 7 -16.03 -25.33 22.45
C TRP A 7 -17.42 -25.72 22.93
N GLN A 8 -17.87 -26.90 22.51
CA GLN A 8 -19.12 -27.50 22.95
C GLN A 8 -18.83 -28.65 23.90
N VAL A 9 -19.66 -28.75 24.93
CA VAL A 9 -19.66 -29.89 25.82
C VAL A 9 -20.79 -30.83 25.40
N LEU A 10 -20.43 -32.02 24.99
CA LEU A 10 -21.36 -33.07 24.57
C LEU A 10 -21.45 -34.13 25.65
N ALA A 11 -22.68 -34.51 25.98
CA ALA A 11 -22.96 -35.58 26.96
C ALA A 11 -23.54 -36.77 26.20
N LYS A 12 -22.98 -37.95 26.45
CA LYS A 12 -23.52 -39.22 25.97
C LYS A 12 -24.29 -39.89 27.10
N LEU A 13 -25.52 -40.28 26.84
CA LEU A 13 -26.35 -41.01 27.76
C LEU A 13 -26.28 -42.50 27.42
N ASP A 14 -26.37 -43.34 28.46
CA ASP A 14 -26.49 -44.79 28.31
C ASP A 14 -27.93 -45.20 27.97
N SER A 15 -28.18 -46.52 27.86
CA SER A 15 -29.52 -47.08 27.57
C SER A 15 -30.54 -46.81 28.68
N ASN A 16 -30.13 -46.38 29.84
CA ASN A 16 -30.95 -46.03 31.00
C ASN A 16 -31.15 -44.51 31.16
N ASN A 17 -30.74 -43.70 30.16
CA ASN A 17 -30.77 -42.25 30.22
C ASN A 17 -29.84 -41.63 31.30
N GLN A 18 -28.83 -42.40 31.75
CA GLN A 18 -27.82 -41.88 32.66
C GLN A 18 -26.60 -41.37 31.90
N LEU A 19 -25.94 -40.36 32.49
CA LEU A 19 -24.74 -39.78 31.90
C LEU A 19 -23.60 -40.82 31.86
N SER A 20 -23.21 -41.24 30.67
CA SER A 20 -22.14 -42.22 30.43
C SER A 20 -20.79 -41.56 30.19
N GLU A 21 -20.75 -40.55 29.36
CA GLU A 21 -19.51 -39.88 28.97
C GLU A 21 -19.74 -38.41 28.74
N ILE A 22 -18.71 -37.59 28.97
CA ILE A 22 -18.69 -36.17 28.60
C ILE A 22 -17.47 -35.95 27.72
N TYR A 23 -17.69 -35.34 26.56
CA TYR A 23 -16.60 -34.91 25.69
C TYR A 23 -16.66 -33.42 25.43
N MET A 24 -15.49 -32.85 25.12
CA MET A 24 -15.39 -31.52 24.58
C MET A 24 -15.13 -31.61 23.08
N SER A 25 -15.92 -30.90 22.28
CA SER A 25 -15.76 -30.80 20.84
C SER A 25 -15.44 -29.35 20.46
N LYS A 26 -14.39 -29.18 19.66
CA LYS A 26 -14.03 -27.87 19.09
C LYS A 26 -15.04 -27.51 18.02
N VAL A 27 -15.62 -26.32 18.11
CA VAL A 27 -16.38 -25.71 17.00
C VAL A 27 -15.38 -25.07 16.06
N PRO A 28 -15.32 -25.48 14.79
CA PRO A 28 -14.39 -24.90 13.83
C PRO A 28 -14.62 -23.40 13.64
N TYR A 29 -13.57 -22.63 13.41
CA TYR A 29 -13.67 -21.18 13.21
C TYR A 29 -14.47 -20.84 11.93
N HIS A 30 -14.39 -21.65 10.89
CA HIS A 30 -15.17 -21.44 9.67
C HIS A 30 -16.70 -21.47 9.89
N SER A 31 -17.16 -22.13 10.95
CA SER A 31 -18.59 -22.16 11.33
C SER A 31 -19.13 -20.77 11.76
N PHE A 32 -18.25 -19.82 12.04
CA PHE A 32 -18.59 -18.43 12.39
C PHE A 32 -18.46 -17.47 11.21
N ALA A 33 -18.09 -17.97 10.04
CA ALA A 33 -18.01 -17.16 8.82
C ALA A 33 -19.37 -17.14 8.11
N TYR A 34 -19.76 -15.99 7.58
CA TYR A 34 -20.95 -15.88 6.73
C TYR A 34 -20.61 -16.37 5.33
N ASP A 35 -21.46 -17.21 4.74
CA ASP A 35 -21.27 -17.82 3.42
C ASP A 35 -21.12 -16.81 2.26
N ASN A 36 -21.63 -15.61 2.42
CA ASN A 36 -21.52 -14.55 1.43
C ASN A 36 -20.14 -13.83 1.43
N ASP A 37 -19.32 -14.00 2.47
CA ASP A 37 -17.95 -13.45 2.53
C ASP A 37 -16.89 -14.54 2.28
N LYS A 38 -16.63 -14.83 1.00
CA LYS A 38 -15.63 -15.82 0.59
C LYS A 38 -14.24 -15.58 1.17
N SER A 39 -13.87 -14.32 1.39
CA SER A 39 -12.58 -13.99 1.98
C SER A 39 -12.53 -14.39 3.46
N LEU A 40 -13.62 -14.16 4.20
CA LEU A 40 -13.74 -14.59 5.59
C LEU A 40 -13.75 -16.11 5.70
N VAL A 41 -14.51 -16.80 4.85
CA VAL A 41 -14.54 -18.27 4.80
C VAL A 41 -13.14 -18.86 4.56
N ASN A 42 -12.40 -18.35 3.57
CA ASN A 42 -11.03 -18.80 3.30
C ASN A 42 -10.09 -18.51 4.47
N PHE A 43 -10.21 -17.34 5.09
CA PHE A 43 -9.40 -16.97 6.24
C PHE A 43 -9.66 -17.89 7.43
N THR A 44 -10.92 -18.14 7.78
CA THR A 44 -11.30 -19.00 8.93
C THR A 44 -10.96 -20.47 8.70
N ASN A 45 -11.08 -20.98 7.46
CA ASN A 45 -10.58 -22.33 7.12
C ASN A 45 -9.06 -22.43 7.30
N ASN A 46 -8.29 -21.41 6.94
CA ASN A 46 -6.86 -21.37 7.20
C ASN A 46 -6.53 -21.32 8.70
N LEU A 47 -7.33 -20.59 9.49
CA LEU A 47 -7.18 -20.59 10.96
C LEU A 47 -7.42 -21.98 11.54
N ASP A 48 -8.41 -22.73 11.08
CA ASP A 48 -8.66 -24.09 11.52
C ASP A 48 -7.45 -24.99 11.22
N ASN A 49 -6.90 -24.92 10.00
CA ASN A 49 -5.70 -25.67 9.62
C ASN A 49 -4.49 -25.31 10.50
N ILE A 50 -4.26 -24.02 10.77
CA ILE A 50 -3.15 -23.57 11.63
C ILE A 50 -3.38 -24.02 13.07
N TYR A 51 -4.63 -24.00 13.54
CA TYR A 51 -4.97 -24.46 14.90
C TYR A 51 -4.56 -25.91 15.15
N GLU A 52 -4.76 -26.80 14.16
CA GLU A 52 -4.42 -28.23 14.24
C GLU A 52 -2.92 -28.48 14.35
N ILE A 53 -2.10 -27.65 13.67
CA ILE A 53 -0.64 -27.82 13.62
C ILE A 53 0.12 -26.93 14.61
N ALA A 54 -0.55 -25.97 15.25
CA ALA A 54 0.09 -25.01 16.17
C ALA A 54 0.68 -25.69 17.41
N LYS A 55 1.95 -25.46 17.66
CA LYS A 55 2.66 -26.01 18.83
C LYS A 55 2.16 -25.34 20.13
N PRO A 56 2.16 -26.06 21.27
CA PRO A 56 1.59 -25.56 22.52
C PRO A 56 2.14 -24.24 23.05
N GLN A 57 3.36 -23.86 22.70
CA GLN A 57 4.02 -22.62 23.16
C GLN A 57 4.29 -21.62 22.03
N SER A 58 3.66 -21.80 20.87
CA SER A 58 3.83 -20.88 19.75
C SER A 58 3.01 -19.59 19.93
N ALA A 59 3.38 -18.53 19.21
CA ALA A 59 2.65 -17.26 19.21
C ALA A 59 1.21 -17.45 18.71
N GLU A 60 1.00 -18.32 17.73
CA GLU A 60 -0.32 -18.68 17.19
C GLU A 60 -1.19 -19.30 18.28
N LYS A 61 -0.62 -20.15 19.13
CA LYS A 61 -1.36 -20.78 20.23
C LYS A 61 -1.86 -19.76 21.25
N VAL A 62 -1.09 -18.70 21.50
CA VAL A 62 -1.54 -17.59 22.37
C VAL A 62 -2.79 -16.92 21.78
N ILE A 63 -2.80 -16.66 20.47
CA ILE A 63 -3.97 -16.10 19.76
C ILE A 63 -5.16 -17.04 19.89
N PHE A 64 -4.99 -18.32 19.60
CA PHE A 64 -6.06 -19.31 19.70
C PHE A 64 -6.61 -19.47 21.13
N ASN A 65 -5.76 -19.39 22.15
CA ASN A 65 -6.21 -19.43 23.54
C ASN A 65 -7.11 -18.22 23.86
N LYS A 66 -6.79 -17.03 23.31
CA LYS A 66 -7.64 -15.84 23.44
C LYS A 66 -8.98 -16.01 22.72
N LEU A 67 -9.00 -16.50 21.49
CA LEU A 67 -10.24 -16.79 20.77
C LEU A 67 -11.09 -17.84 21.47
N ASN A 68 -10.47 -18.85 22.04
CA ASN A 68 -11.14 -19.94 22.76
C ASN A 68 -11.64 -19.57 24.16
N SER A 69 -11.20 -18.42 24.71
CA SER A 69 -11.69 -17.94 26.00
C SER A 69 -13.02 -17.19 25.91
N LEU A 70 -13.52 -16.92 24.70
CA LEU A 70 -14.77 -16.20 24.49
C LEU A 70 -15.98 -17.02 24.94
N GLY A 71 -16.89 -16.38 25.67
CA GLY A 71 -18.16 -16.95 26.10
C GLY A 71 -19.21 -16.98 24.99
N ASN A 72 -20.27 -17.76 25.17
CA ASN A 72 -21.31 -17.99 24.15
C ASN A 72 -22.01 -16.71 23.66
N GLY A 73 -22.02 -15.62 24.43
CA GLY A 73 -22.62 -14.33 24.02
C GLY A 73 -21.66 -13.39 23.27
N GLU A 74 -20.39 -13.76 23.09
CA GLU A 74 -19.32 -12.87 22.63
C GLU A 74 -18.96 -13.06 21.14
N GLY A 75 -19.90 -13.56 20.32
CA GLY A 75 -19.70 -13.77 18.89
C GLY A 75 -19.28 -12.51 18.12
N HIS A 76 -19.71 -11.31 18.55
CA HIS A 76 -19.31 -10.05 17.97
C HIS A 76 -17.81 -9.73 18.19
N ILE A 77 -17.26 -10.14 19.35
CA ILE A 77 -15.82 -9.98 19.64
C ILE A 77 -15.00 -10.94 18.78
N LEU A 78 -15.48 -12.17 18.54
CA LEU A 78 -14.85 -13.11 17.63
C LEU A 78 -14.84 -12.56 16.18
N ALA A 79 -15.97 -12.02 15.72
CA ALA A 79 -16.06 -11.40 14.39
C ALA A 79 -15.09 -10.21 14.23
N GLN A 80 -14.99 -9.36 15.25
CA GLN A 80 -14.04 -8.25 15.27
C GLN A 80 -12.59 -8.75 15.26
N ALA A 81 -12.26 -9.80 16.01
CA ALA A 81 -10.92 -10.39 16.00
C ALA A 81 -10.56 -10.94 14.61
N PHE A 82 -11.48 -11.64 13.95
CA PHE A 82 -11.27 -12.12 12.58
C PHE A 82 -11.02 -10.97 11.61
N ASP A 83 -11.82 -9.90 11.68
CA ASP A 83 -11.64 -8.72 10.83
C ASP A 83 -10.27 -8.08 11.05
N GLN A 84 -9.85 -7.93 12.29
CA GLN A 84 -8.53 -7.39 12.64
C GLN A 84 -7.37 -8.29 12.16
N MET A 85 -7.52 -9.61 12.18
CA MET A 85 -6.49 -10.56 11.75
C MET A 85 -6.38 -10.72 10.22
N ARG A 86 -7.44 -10.46 9.46
CA ARG A 86 -7.49 -10.67 7.99
C ARG A 86 -6.45 -9.90 7.18
N GLY A 87 -5.81 -8.89 7.75
CA GLY A 87 -4.74 -8.16 7.09
C GLY A 87 -5.19 -7.30 5.91
N HIS A 88 -6.38 -6.72 5.95
CA HIS A 88 -6.94 -5.82 4.93
C HIS A 88 -6.01 -4.68 4.50
N ILE A 89 -5.13 -4.25 5.40
CA ILE A 89 -4.11 -3.23 5.15
C ILE A 89 -3.20 -3.55 3.96
N TYR A 90 -3.02 -4.85 3.64
CA TYR A 90 -2.21 -5.28 2.50
C TYR A 90 -2.93 -5.12 1.16
N GLY A 91 -4.24 -5.01 1.13
CA GLY A 91 -5.02 -4.77 -0.09
C GLY A 91 -4.62 -3.49 -0.83
N GLY A 92 -4.19 -2.46 -0.10
CA GLY A 92 -3.79 -1.16 -0.66
C GLY A 92 -2.29 -0.98 -0.94
N VAL A 93 -1.45 -2.02 -0.85
CA VAL A 93 0.01 -1.92 -1.03
C VAL A 93 0.38 -1.29 -2.36
N GLN A 94 -0.18 -1.77 -3.46
CA GLN A 94 0.13 -1.26 -4.80
C GLN A 94 -0.22 0.22 -4.95
N GLN A 95 -1.33 0.65 -4.38
CA GLN A 95 -1.76 2.05 -4.39
C GLN A 95 -0.81 2.95 -3.61
N ARG A 96 -0.30 2.50 -2.46
CA ARG A 96 0.67 3.26 -1.66
C ARG A 96 2.02 3.38 -2.37
N ILE A 97 2.50 2.30 -3.00
CA ILE A 97 3.71 2.31 -3.84
C ILE A 97 3.55 3.32 -4.98
N LYS A 98 2.40 3.27 -5.67
CA LYS A 98 2.08 4.22 -6.73
C LYS A 98 2.05 5.66 -6.21
N SER A 99 1.40 5.92 -5.08
CA SER A 99 1.37 7.25 -4.47
C SER A 99 2.77 7.79 -4.18
N THR A 100 3.68 6.96 -3.67
CA THR A 100 5.07 7.34 -3.41
C THR A 100 5.85 7.60 -4.71
N SER A 101 5.64 6.77 -5.74
CA SER A 101 6.24 6.96 -7.07
C SER A 101 5.73 8.25 -7.74
N ASP A 102 4.43 8.54 -7.62
CA ASP A 102 3.81 9.74 -8.19
C ASP A 102 4.36 11.03 -7.56
N ILE A 103 4.67 11.04 -6.26
CA ILE A 103 5.31 12.18 -5.59
C ILE A 103 6.64 12.49 -6.28
N LEU A 104 7.53 11.51 -6.43
CA LEU A 104 8.82 11.73 -7.11
C LEU A 104 8.65 12.17 -8.56
N THR A 105 7.72 11.55 -9.29
CA THR A 105 7.41 11.93 -10.67
C THR A 105 6.95 13.39 -10.75
N GLY A 106 6.06 13.80 -9.86
CA GLY A 106 5.55 15.17 -9.78
C GLY A 106 6.66 16.18 -9.49
N GLU A 107 7.52 15.89 -8.54
CA GLU A 107 8.62 16.78 -8.17
C GLU A 107 9.70 16.91 -9.27
N MET A 108 10.07 15.80 -9.91
CA MET A 108 11.00 15.81 -11.05
C MET A 108 10.40 16.54 -12.27
N ASN A 109 9.12 16.33 -12.57
CA ASN A 109 8.45 17.05 -13.64
C ASN A 109 8.31 18.55 -13.32
N GLY A 110 8.03 18.91 -12.06
CA GLY A 110 8.00 20.31 -11.62
C GLY A 110 9.33 21.03 -11.87
N LEU A 111 10.47 20.38 -11.59
CA LEU A 111 11.80 20.93 -11.89
C LEU A 111 12.05 21.09 -13.42
N ARG A 112 11.53 20.18 -14.25
CA ARG A 112 11.62 20.29 -15.72
C ARG A 112 10.77 21.41 -16.28
N SER A 113 9.63 21.68 -15.67
CA SER A 113 8.71 22.75 -16.12
C SER A 113 9.23 24.16 -15.87
N ASP A 114 10.26 24.33 -15.03
CA ASP A 114 10.92 25.61 -14.82
C ASP A 114 11.79 25.94 -16.04
N ARG A 115 11.29 26.87 -16.87
CA ARG A 115 11.86 27.25 -18.18
C ARG A 115 13.07 28.17 -18.12
N ASN A 116 13.60 28.47 -16.96
CA ASN A 116 14.87 29.18 -16.84
C ASN A 116 16.04 28.27 -17.26
N VAL A 117 16.08 27.89 -18.51
CA VAL A 117 17.08 26.98 -19.06
C VAL A 117 18.29 27.75 -19.49
N SER A 118 19.41 27.55 -18.86
CA SER A 118 20.74 27.83 -19.40
C SER A 118 21.18 26.63 -20.24
N LYS A 119 22.18 26.82 -21.08
CA LYS A 119 22.72 25.81 -22.01
C LYS A 119 23.04 24.47 -21.34
N ASP A 120 23.33 24.49 -20.02
CA ASP A 120 23.55 23.36 -19.11
C ASP A 120 22.86 23.72 -17.80
N SER A 121 21.79 23.01 -17.47
CA SER A 121 20.93 23.31 -16.32
C SER A 121 20.92 22.18 -15.33
N ASN A 122 21.34 22.49 -14.11
CA ASN A 122 21.25 21.60 -12.95
C ASN A 122 20.24 22.17 -11.96
N LYS A 123 19.14 21.46 -11.74
CA LYS A 123 18.05 21.89 -10.86
C LYS A 123 17.91 20.91 -9.70
N PHE A 124 17.82 21.43 -8.50
CA PHE A 124 17.68 20.64 -7.27
C PHE A 124 16.53 21.18 -6.43
N LYS A 125 15.77 20.28 -5.81
CA LYS A 125 14.67 20.63 -4.92
C LYS A 125 14.62 19.68 -3.73
N ALA A 126 14.51 20.23 -2.52
CA ALA A 126 14.02 19.52 -1.36
C ALA A 126 12.51 19.72 -1.25
N PHE A 127 11.77 18.71 -0.87
CA PHE A 127 10.31 18.79 -0.77
C PHE A 127 9.76 18.07 0.45
N GLY A 128 8.57 18.50 0.86
CA GLY A 128 7.75 17.84 1.86
C GLY A 128 6.29 17.89 1.41
N GLN A 129 5.58 16.77 1.55
CA GLN A 129 4.18 16.65 1.13
C GLN A 129 3.39 15.81 2.12
N ARG A 130 2.14 16.22 2.36
CA ARG A 130 1.18 15.43 3.11
C ARG A 130 0.03 15.03 2.19
N ASN A 131 -0.33 13.75 2.22
CA ASN A 131 -1.45 13.19 1.47
C ASN A 131 -2.41 12.49 2.43
N GLU A 132 -3.68 12.48 2.06
CA GLU A 132 -4.73 11.71 2.71
C GLU A 132 -5.48 10.89 1.67
N PHE A 133 -5.76 9.65 2.00
CA PHE A 133 -6.58 8.76 1.20
C PHE A 133 -7.76 8.29 2.03
N LYS A 134 -8.95 8.38 1.44
CA LYS A 134 -10.19 7.88 2.00
C LYS A 134 -10.80 6.87 1.05
N THR A 135 -11.36 5.82 1.59
CA THR A 135 -12.00 4.76 0.80
C THR A 135 -13.27 4.26 1.48
N ASP A 136 -14.27 3.98 0.67
CA ASP A 136 -15.51 3.33 1.11
C ASP A 136 -15.44 1.80 0.96
N THR A 137 -14.26 1.27 0.57
CA THR A 137 -14.07 -0.17 0.42
C THR A 137 -14.05 -0.85 1.79
N ALA A 138 -15.01 -1.74 2.01
CA ALA A 138 -15.13 -2.46 3.26
C ALA A 138 -13.83 -3.18 3.66
N GLY A 139 -13.41 -2.99 4.89
CA GLY A 139 -12.20 -3.59 5.46
C GLY A 139 -10.89 -2.87 5.11
N MET A 140 -10.84 -2.01 4.10
CA MET A 140 -9.63 -1.27 3.77
C MET A 140 -9.56 0.03 4.61
N PRO A 141 -8.51 0.23 5.44
CA PRO A 141 -8.42 1.42 6.25
C PRO A 141 -8.01 2.65 5.43
N ASP A 142 -8.60 3.79 5.76
CA ASP A 142 -8.09 5.09 5.36
C ASP A 142 -6.66 5.28 5.86
N TRP A 143 -5.90 6.13 5.18
CA TRP A 143 -4.57 6.50 5.63
C TRP A 143 -4.25 7.95 5.30
N TYR A 144 -3.31 8.50 6.04
CA TYR A 144 -2.57 9.70 5.66
C TYR A 144 -1.09 9.39 5.58
N SER A 145 -0.37 10.15 4.75
CA SER A 145 1.07 10.00 4.64
C SER A 145 1.79 11.34 4.71
N ASN A 146 3.00 11.30 5.23
CA ASN A 146 3.94 12.42 5.22
C ASN A 146 5.18 11.97 4.45
N ALA A 147 5.44 12.63 3.34
CA ALA A 147 6.57 12.36 2.47
C ALA A 147 7.58 13.50 2.56
N GLY A 148 8.86 13.16 2.51
CA GLY A 148 9.94 14.14 2.39
C GLY A 148 11.08 13.56 1.58
N GLY A 149 11.73 14.40 0.78
CA GLY A 149 12.76 13.92 -0.11
C GLY A 149 13.49 14.99 -0.91
N PHE A 150 14.21 14.52 -1.90
CA PHE A 150 14.99 15.34 -2.80
C PHE A 150 14.76 14.91 -4.24
N ALA A 151 14.72 15.89 -5.14
CA ALA A 151 14.66 15.68 -6.57
C ALA A 151 15.77 16.50 -7.25
N PHE A 152 16.34 15.91 -8.29
CA PHE A 152 17.37 16.51 -9.12
C PHE A 152 17.03 16.29 -10.59
N VAL A 153 17.30 17.30 -11.42
CA VAL A 153 17.18 17.25 -12.88
C VAL A 153 18.41 17.89 -13.48
N HIS A 154 19.04 17.19 -14.39
CA HIS A 154 20.06 17.71 -15.29
C HIS A 154 19.47 17.78 -16.70
N GLU A 155 19.58 18.91 -17.36
CA GLU A 155 19.02 19.15 -18.69
C GLU A 155 19.99 19.97 -19.54
N ASP A 156 20.35 19.42 -20.70
CA ASP A 156 21.14 20.07 -21.73
C ASP A 156 20.25 20.54 -22.85
N GLU A 157 20.23 21.85 -23.12
CA GLU A 157 19.62 22.43 -24.30
C GLU A 157 20.55 22.32 -25.49
N THR A 158 20.05 21.78 -26.60
CA THR A 158 20.82 21.65 -27.81
C THR A 158 20.73 22.94 -28.67
N VAL A 159 21.52 23.01 -29.76
CA VAL A 159 21.59 24.17 -30.68
C VAL A 159 20.21 24.51 -31.30
N ARG A 160 19.31 23.51 -31.39
CA ARG A 160 17.96 23.72 -31.91
C ARG A 160 17.03 24.21 -30.82
N LEU A 161 16.39 25.35 -31.03
CA LEU A 161 15.46 25.95 -30.08
C LEU A 161 14.34 24.96 -29.66
N GLY A 162 14.13 24.81 -28.36
CA GLY A 162 13.14 23.88 -27.79
C GLY A 162 13.55 22.40 -27.79
N GLN A 163 14.77 22.07 -28.22
CA GLN A 163 15.30 20.71 -28.11
C GLN A 163 16.17 20.59 -26.87
N SER A 164 15.83 19.64 -26.01
CA SER A 164 16.64 19.29 -24.83
C SER A 164 16.68 17.81 -24.58
N SER A 165 17.67 17.37 -23.84
CA SER A 165 17.78 16.02 -23.31
C SER A 165 18.36 16.06 -21.91
N GLY A 166 18.02 15.09 -21.10
CA GLY A 166 18.50 15.08 -19.74
C GLY A 166 18.16 13.82 -18.96
N TRP A 167 18.50 13.87 -17.70
CA TRP A 167 18.18 12.82 -16.75
C TRP A 167 17.68 13.43 -15.44
N SER A 168 16.97 12.63 -14.68
CA SER A 168 16.45 12.99 -13.38
C SER A 168 16.72 11.91 -12.35
N ALA A 169 16.89 12.28 -11.11
CA ALA A 169 17.01 11.36 -9.98
C ALA A 169 16.30 11.94 -8.77
N GLY A 170 15.76 11.08 -7.93
CA GLY A 170 15.13 11.52 -6.70
C GLY A 170 15.03 10.40 -5.69
N VAL A 171 14.94 10.81 -4.43
CA VAL A 171 14.71 9.92 -3.30
C VAL A 171 13.60 10.49 -2.43
N VAL A 172 12.75 9.62 -1.89
CA VAL A 172 11.67 10.00 -0.99
C VAL A 172 11.56 8.98 0.14
N ASN A 173 11.30 9.47 1.32
CA ASN A 173 10.79 8.68 2.43
C ASN A 173 9.34 9.08 2.66
N ASN A 174 8.41 8.12 2.59
CA ASN A 174 6.98 8.35 2.76
C ASN A 174 6.45 7.49 3.91
N TYR A 175 5.98 8.13 4.95
CA TYR A 175 5.49 7.50 6.15
C TYR A 175 3.96 7.51 6.16
N PHE A 176 3.36 6.33 6.06
CA PHE A 176 1.92 6.10 6.08
C PHE A 176 1.46 5.77 7.49
N THR A 177 0.38 6.41 7.92
CA THR A 177 -0.33 6.07 9.16
C THR A 177 -1.76 5.69 8.79
N PHE A 178 -2.16 4.50 9.20
CA PHE A 178 -3.50 4.00 8.93
C PHE A 178 -4.48 4.45 10.01
N LYS A 179 -5.72 4.69 9.60
CA LYS A 179 -6.83 5.03 10.50
C LYS A 179 -7.56 3.76 10.99
N ASP A 180 -6.79 2.74 11.29
CA ASP A 180 -7.25 1.53 11.93
C ASP A 180 -7.29 1.68 13.46
N LEU A 181 -7.92 0.72 14.17
CA LEU A 181 -8.05 0.74 15.63
C LEU A 181 -6.70 0.84 16.35
N SER A 182 -5.67 0.26 15.80
CA SER A 182 -4.36 0.10 16.44
C SER A 182 -3.28 1.04 15.88
N LYS A 183 -3.63 1.93 14.94
CA LYS A 183 -2.72 2.86 14.29
C LYS A 183 -1.49 2.16 13.71
N SER A 184 -1.73 1.20 12.85
CA SER A 184 -0.69 0.55 12.05
C SER A 184 0.03 1.57 11.17
N TYR A 185 1.25 1.31 10.78
CA TYR A 185 2.01 2.22 9.94
C TYR A 185 2.96 1.51 8.98
N GLU A 186 3.31 2.20 7.92
CA GLU A 186 4.27 1.75 6.91
C GLU A 186 5.24 2.87 6.56
N ASN A 187 6.51 2.54 6.49
CA ASN A 187 7.55 3.44 6.01
C ASN A 187 8.07 2.95 4.66
N GLN A 188 7.98 3.79 3.64
CA GLN A 188 8.46 3.52 2.30
C GLN A 188 9.63 4.45 1.97
N ALA A 189 10.81 3.87 1.71
CA ALA A 189 11.95 4.58 1.16
C ALA A 189 12.10 4.20 -0.31
N MET A 190 12.01 5.17 -1.22
CA MET A 190 12.06 4.93 -2.67
C MET A 190 13.08 5.84 -3.34
N ALA A 191 13.84 5.28 -4.27
CA ALA A 191 14.66 6.00 -5.23
C ALA A 191 14.09 5.83 -6.64
N LYS A 192 14.19 6.88 -7.45
CA LYS A 192 13.72 6.91 -8.83
C LYS A 192 14.74 7.61 -9.70
N VAL A 193 14.99 7.05 -10.88
CA VAL A 193 15.84 7.65 -11.91
C VAL A 193 15.10 7.66 -13.24
N GLY A 194 15.35 8.67 -14.06
CA GLY A 194 14.71 8.80 -15.36
C GLY A 194 15.58 9.49 -16.38
N VAL A 195 15.26 9.29 -17.63
CA VAL A 195 15.84 9.99 -18.78
C VAL A 195 14.72 10.58 -19.62
N PHE A 196 15.00 11.70 -20.27
CA PHE A 196 14.01 12.36 -21.11
C PHE A 196 14.63 13.08 -22.29
N LYS A 197 13.82 13.33 -23.31
CA LYS A 197 14.15 14.12 -24.48
C LYS A 197 12.94 14.96 -24.89
N THR A 198 13.18 16.23 -25.20
CA THR A 198 12.21 17.16 -25.78
C THR A 198 12.60 17.44 -27.20
N ILE A 199 11.67 17.31 -28.14
CA ILE A 199 11.87 17.41 -29.57
C ILE A 199 10.93 18.50 -30.12
N PRO A 200 11.44 19.62 -30.66
CA PRO A 200 10.61 20.63 -31.28
C PRO A 200 10.01 20.09 -32.58
N LEU A 201 8.71 20.29 -32.75
CA LEU A 201 7.94 19.89 -33.92
C LEU A 201 7.76 21.08 -34.90
N ASP A 202 8.07 22.30 -34.42
CA ASP A 202 8.08 23.51 -35.26
C ASP A 202 9.45 24.22 -35.25
N ALA A 203 9.65 25.19 -36.18
CA ALA A 203 10.91 25.93 -36.28
C ALA A 203 11.16 26.88 -35.10
N ASN A 204 10.11 27.31 -34.42
CA ASN A 204 10.16 28.28 -33.32
C ASN A 204 10.28 27.62 -31.95
N GLY A 205 10.27 26.28 -31.87
CA GLY A 205 10.32 25.54 -30.62
C GLY A 205 9.08 25.75 -29.72
N THR A 206 7.97 26.20 -30.27
CA THR A 206 6.73 26.46 -29.54
C THR A 206 5.82 25.25 -29.45
N PHE A 207 6.00 24.28 -30.37
CA PHE A 207 5.31 23.00 -30.36
C PHE A 207 6.33 21.89 -30.14
N VAL A 208 6.22 21.18 -29.02
CA VAL A 208 7.24 20.21 -28.62
C VAL A 208 6.62 18.86 -28.25
N LEU A 209 7.35 17.79 -28.59
CA LEU A 209 7.11 16.43 -28.16
C LEU A 209 8.10 16.10 -27.04
N SER A 210 7.61 15.71 -25.89
CA SER A 210 8.41 15.20 -24.77
C SER A 210 8.28 13.68 -24.68
N LEU A 211 9.42 12.99 -24.62
CA LEU A 211 9.50 11.55 -24.40
C LEU A 211 10.34 11.29 -23.16
N GLY A 212 9.97 10.30 -22.38
CA GLY A 212 10.74 9.94 -21.19
C GLY A 212 10.49 8.51 -20.72
N GLY A 213 11.44 8.03 -19.93
CA GLY A 213 11.33 6.77 -19.24
C GLY A 213 11.99 6.87 -17.88
N ASP A 214 11.46 6.15 -16.92
CA ASP A 214 11.98 6.12 -15.55
C ASP A 214 11.87 4.72 -14.94
N GLY A 215 12.68 4.48 -13.91
CA GLY A 215 12.62 3.29 -13.10
C GLY A 215 12.71 3.65 -11.63
N PHE A 216 12.08 2.87 -10.77
CA PHE A 216 12.12 3.04 -9.34
C PHE A 216 12.42 1.73 -8.60
N PHE A 217 13.02 1.89 -7.45
CA PHE A 217 13.23 0.84 -6.47
C PHE A 217 12.96 1.39 -5.07
N GLY A 218 12.24 0.61 -4.25
CA GLY A 218 11.90 0.99 -2.90
C GLY A 218 11.99 -0.18 -1.91
N ARG A 219 12.26 0.17 -0.66
CA ARG A 219 12.14 -0.69 0.51
C ARG A 219 10.97 -0.20 1.35
N ASN A 220 10.15 -1.13 1.78
CA ASN A 220 8.93 -0.86 2.52
C ASN A 220 8.95 -1.67 3.80
N ASP A 221 8.78 -1.01 4.94
CA ASP A 221 8.75 -1.62 6.26
C ASP A 221 7.39 -1.33 6.90
N MET A 222 6.56 -2.36 7.03
CA MET A 222 5.23 -2.28 7.61
C MET A 222 5.24 -2.81 9.04
N LYS A 223 4.53 -2.12 9.93
CA LYS A 223 4.22 -2.59 11.27
C LYS A 223 2.71 -2.54 11.48
N ARG A 224 2.13 -3.72 11.43
CA ARG A 224 0.71 -3.92 11.69
C ARG A 224 0.50 -4.19 13.18
N ARG A 225 -0.52 -3.57 13.73
CA ARG A 225 -1.02 -3.83 15.08
C ARG A 225 -2.46 -4.28 14.95
N PHE A 226 -2.86 -5.24 15.74
CA PHE A 226 -4.23 -5.73 15.73
C PHE A 226 -4.62 -6.29 17.09
N TRP A 227 -5.89 -6.16 17.41
CA TRP A 227 -6.43 -6.65 18.66
C TRP A 227 -7.08 -8.02 18.48
N VAL A 228 -6.77 -8.93 19.39
CA VAL A 228 -7.47 -10.20 19.53
C VAL A 228 -8.02 -10.26 20.94
N VAL A 229 -9.34 -10.12 21.04
CA VAL A 229 -10.08 -10.02 22.29
C VAL A 229 -9.62 -8.82 23.13
N ASP A 230 -8.75 -9.00 24.08
CA ASP A 230 -8.26 -8.01 25.04
C ASP A 230 -6.75 -7.71 24.90
N GLN A 231 -6.09 -8.27 23.90
CA GLN A 231 -4.64 -8.17 23.74
C GLN A 231 -4.26 -7.60 22.38
N GLU A 232 -3.32 -6.62 22.37
CA GLU A 232 -2.68 -6.12 21.15
C GLU A 232 -1.58 -7.08 20.69
N PHE A 233 -1.64 -7.48 19.43
CA PHE A 233 -0.59 -8.21 18.73
C PHE A 233 0.08 -7.32 17.70
N ARG A 234 1.33 -7.67 17.36
CA ARG A 234 2.15 -6.90 16.42
C ARG A 234 2.76 -7.83 15.40
N ALA A 235 2.59 -7.49 14.15
CA ALA A 235 3.24 -8.14 13.03
C ALA A 235 4.12 -7.13 12.29
N LYS A 236 5.24 -7.60 11.75
CA LYS A 236 6.19 -6.80 11.00
C LYS A 236 6.46 -7.48 9.68
N ALA A 237 6.38 -6.72 8.61
CA ALA A 237 6.72 -7.20 7.29
C ALA A 237 7.65 -6.19 6.60
N SER A 238 8.67 -6.69 5.92
CA SER A 238 9.55 -5.89 5.06
C SER A 238 9.48 -6.46 3.65
N TYR A 239 9.33 -5.60 2.66
CA TYR A 239 9.24 -6.00 1.28
C TYR A 239 9.84 -4.93 0.36
N TYR A 240 10.20 -5.33 -0.86
CA TYR A 240 10.75 -4.43 -1.87
C TYR A 240 9.70 -4.12 -2.93
N SER A 241 9.76 -2.90 -3.47
CA SER A 241 8.97 -2.47 -4.61
C SER A 241 9.87 -2.00 -5.73
N TYR A 242 9.52 -2.27 -6.97
CA TYR A 242 10.27 -1.85 -8.14
C TYR A 242 9.35 -1.73 -9.34
N GLY A 243 9.76 -0.89 -10.28
CA GLY A 243 8.97 -0.68 -11.48
C GLY A 243 9.65 0.24 -12.47
N ALA A 244 9.01 0.40 -13.60
CA ALA A 244 9.44 1.29 -14.67
C ALA A 244 8.22 1.96 -15.32
N GLY A 245 8.45 3.14 -15.86
CA GLY A 245 7.44 3.92 -16.54
C GLY A 245 7.96 4.52 -17.84
N LEU A 246 7.05 4.72 -18.78
CA LEU A 246 7.27 5.45 -20.02
C LEU A 246 6.24 6.57 -20.12
N ASN A 247 6.66 7.72 -20.61
CA ASN A 247 5.77 8.84 -20.83
C ASN A 247 6.04 9.53 -22.18
N ALA A 248 4.96 10.01 -22.78
CA ALA A 248 5.01 10.87 -23.95
C ALA A 248 4.04 12.03 -23.76
N GLY A 249 4.42 13.23 -24.16
CA GLY A 249 3.60 14.43 -24.04
C GLY A 249 3.78 15.39 -25.20
N LEU A 250 2.73 16.10 -25.54
CA LEU A 250 2.72 17.19 -26.51
C LEU A 250 2.39 18.48 -25.78
N GLU A 251 3.12 19.53 -26.09
CA GLU A 251 2.95 20.86 -25.52
C GLU A 251 3.02 21.92 -26.64
N LYS A 252 2.10 22.91 -26.58
CA LYS A 252 2.09 24.04 -27.53
C LYS A 252 2.04 25.34 -26.76
N ALA A 253 3.04 26.19 -26.95
CA ALA A 253 3.05 27.51 -26.36
C ALA A 253 2.35 28.51 -27.29
N PHE A 254 1.39 29.26 -26.76
CA PHE A 254 0.72 30.40 -27.41
C PHE A 254 1.12 31.66 -26.65
N VAL A 255 2.00 32.47 -27.24
CA VAL A 255 2.40 33.76 -26.67
C VAL A 255 1.34 34.78 -27.03
N ILE A 256 0.68 35.36 -26.04
CA ILE A 256 -0.37 36.39 -26.25
C ILE A 256 0.24 37.81 -26.17
N ASN A 257 1.17 38.00 -25.23
CA ASN A 257 1.97 39.22 -25.09
C ASN A 257 3.27 38.91 -24.29
N ASP A 258 4.14 39.91 -24.12
CA ASP A 258 5.46 39.76 -23.47
C ASP A 258 5.40 39.23 -22.02
N GLY A 259 4.25 39.29 -21.36
CA GLY A 259 4.08 38.84 -19.98
C GLY A 259 3.11 37.67 -19.80
N PHE A 260 2.44 37.22 -20.89
CA PHE A 260 1.40 36.21 -20.80
C PHE A 260 1.44 35.21 -21.95
N SER A 261 1.55 33.94 -21.60
CA SER A 261 1.45 32.82 -22.54
C SER A 261 0.54 31.73 -22.00
N ILE A 262 -0.16 31.02 -22.88
CA ILE A 262 -0.95 29.82 -22.56
C ILE A 262 -0.22 28.63 -23.15
N VAL A 263 -0.02 27.60 -22.36
CA VAL A 263 0.74 26.42 -22.74
C VAL A 263 -0.09 25.16 -22.43
N PRO A 264 -1.08 24.84 -23.31
CA PRO A 264 -1.77 23.55 -23.18
C PRO A 264 -0.80 22.41 -23.39
N ASN A 265 -0.98 21.38 -22.57
CA ASN A 265 -0.24 20.14 -22.70
C ASN A 265 -1.19 18.94 -22.59
N VAL A 266 -0.84 17.87 -23.28
CA VAL A 266 -1.50 16.58 -23.21
C VAL A 266 -0.44 15.51 -23.19
N GLY A 267 -0.61 14.51 -22.33
CA GLY A 267 0.37 13.44 -22.23
C GLY A 267 -0.25 12.12 -21.78
N ILE A 268 0.47 11.05 -22.06
CA ILE A 268 0.17 9.71 -21.59
C ILE A 268 1.36 9.18 -20.80
N ARG A 269 1.07 8.40 -19.76
CA ARG A 269 2.06 7.68 -18.99
C ARG A 269 1.59 6.25 -18.77
N ALA A 270 2.46 5.30 -19.05
CA ALA A 270 2.29 3.91 -18.68
C ALA A 270 3.34 3.57 -17.64
N GLU A 271 2.92 2.99 -16.52
CA GLU A 271 3.81 2.56 -15.44
C GLU A 271 3.47 1.13 -15.05
N TYR A 272 4.50 0.32 -14.91
CA TYR A 272 4.41 -1.04 -14.39
C TYR A 272 5.22 -1.15 -13.11
N GLY A 273 4.58 -1.63 -12.05
CA GLY A 273 5.22 -1.82 -10.75
C GLY A 273 4.85 -3.15 -10.12
N ARG A 274 5.79 -3.69 -9.38
CA ARG A 274 5.64 -4.92 -8.58
C ARG A 274 6.20 -4.72 -7.18
N PHE A 275 5.82 -5.64 -6.29
CA PHE A 275 6.44 -5.79 -4.98
C PHE A 275 6.76 -7.27 -4.72
N SER A 276 7.76 -7.52 -3.86
CA SER A 276 8.14 -8.85 -3.44
C SER A 276 7.08 -9.47 -2.52
N SER A 277 7.17 -10.76 -2.28
CA SER A 277 6.33 -11.43 -1.29
C SER A 277 6.39 -10.73 0.07
N ILE A 278 5.25 -10.64 0.73
CA ILE A 278 5.10 -10.05 2.07
C ILE A 278 4.90 -11.20 3.05
N HIS A 279 5.78 -11.29 4.04
CA HIS A 279 5.72 -12.28 5.12
C HIS A 279 5.72 -11.53 6.46
N GLU A 280 4.75 -11.87 7.32
CA GLU A 280 4.65 -11.43 8.72
C GLU A 280 5.35 -12.40 9.68
#